data_2e43b69bf444a4c3732abe5f96db3f1c
#
_entry.id   2e43b69bf444a4c3732abe5f96db3f1c
#
_cell.length_a   1.000
_cell.length_b   1.000
_cell.length_c   1.000
_cell.angle_alpha   90.00
_cell.angle_beta   90.00
_cell.angle_gamma   90.00
#
_symmetry.space_group_name_H-M   'P 1'
#
loop_
_entity.id
_entity.type
_entity.pdbx_description
1 polymer ?
#
loop_
_entity_poly.entity_id
_entity_poly.type
_entity_poly.pdbx_seq_one_letter_code
_entity_poly.pdbx_strand_id
1 'polypeptide(L)'
;MALQTSPSTIARLLGVRSYADMARTGDLHIIDQLIHERSLTLSRHPLWPLMRPVLFRIFRYREAVRMADAIAGLPGREAMQYLSSLLSLDLTLSGAENLPAQGSFILAPNHPTGIADGIAVFDALKHHRPDMSIFANRDALRVAPGFRDLIIPVEWRAGEKSHAKSRDTLAMTARAFGDGRAVVLFPSGRIAYWNEGTLTERPWQSSAVALARRYEVPIVPAHITARNSGLFYFLAKHSTELRDMTVFHELLNKKKFGFTITFGKPIPHSRLVGEPADVTAALQDHTVQRLRLDPQAVFESASPIG
;
A
#
# COMPACT_ATOMS: atom_id res chain seq x y z
N MET A 1 23.98 26.55 -36.13
CA MET A 1 22.54 26.75 -35.84
C MET A 1 21.92 25.38 -35.64
N ALA A 2 21.93 24.87 -34.42
CA ALA A 2 21.39 23.55 -34.10
C ALA A 2 19.88 23.68 -33.94
N LEU A 3 19.10 22.97 -34.76
CA LEU A 3 17.66 22.86 -34.66
C LEU A 3 17.32 22.13 -33.34
N GLN A 4 16.92 22.89 -32.33
CA GLN A 4 16.27 22.35 -31.15
C GLN A 4 14.86 21.85 -31.57
N THR A 5 14.78 20.60 -32.04
CA THR A 5 13.50 19.94 -32.24
C THR A 5 12.89 19.62 -30.88
N SER A 6 11.83 20.31 -30.51
CA SER A 6 11.10 20.02 -29.28
C SER A 6 10.50 18.61 -29.35
N PRO A 7 10.36 17.88 -28.23
CA PRO A 7 9.77 16.54 -28.19
C PRO A 7 8.38 16.43 -28.83
N SER A 8 7.64 17.53 -28.86
CA SER A 8 6.34 17.65 -29.54
C SER A 8 6.41 17.57 -31.07
N THR A 9 7.54 17.97 -31.69
CA THR A 9 7.71 17.95 -33.13
C THR A 9 7.93 16.53 -33.66
N ILE A 10 8.71 15.72 -32.97
CA ILE A 10 8.95 14.32 -33.34
C ILE A 10 7.68 13.48 -33.17
N ALA A 11 6.92 13.68 -32.10
CA ALA A 11 5.65 13.00 -31.88
C ALA A 11 4.60 13.33 -32.95
N ARG A 12 4.53 14.60 -33.40
CA ARG A 12 3.66 15.05 -34.49
C ARG A 12 4.04 14.42 -35.84
N LEU A 13 5.33 14.31 -36.14
CA LEU A 13 5.83 13.69 -37.37
C LEU A 13 5.53 12.19 -37.43
N LEU A 14 5.42 11.51 -36.31
CA LEU A 14 5.09 10.09 -36.21
C LEU A 14 3.59 9.82 -36.04
N GLY A 15 2.72 10.83 -36.10
CA GLY A 15 1.28 10.69 -35.90
C GLY A 15 0.88 10.24 -34.49
N VAL A 16 1.82 10.28 -33.54
CA VAL A 16 1.59 9.87 -32.14
C VAL A 16 1.18 11.10 -31.35
N ARG A 17 -0.04 11.15 -30.84
CA ARG A 17 -0.46 12.20 -29.90
C ARG A 17 0.51 12.22 -28.70
N SER A 18 0.96 13.43 -28.30
CA SER A 18 1.80 13.54 -27.11
C SER A 18 1.00 13.09 -25.89
N TYR A 19 1.67 12.51 -24.91
CA TYR A 19 1.03 12.08 -23.66
C TYR A 19 0.33 13.26 -22.96
N ALA A 20 0.88 14.46 -23.06
CA ALA A 20 0.28 15.69 -22.55
C ALA A 20 -1.02 16.09 -23.30
N ASP A 21 -1.14 15.79 -24.58
CA ASP A 21 -2.36 16.05 -25.35
C ASP A 21 -3.45 15.04 -25.00
N MET A 22 -3.09 13.77 -24.82
CA MET A 22 -4.03 12.72 -24.39
C MET A 22 -4.50 12.94 -22.95
N ALA A 23 -3.62 13.44 -22.06
CA ALA A 23 -3.99 13.80 -20.69
C ALA A 23 -4.99 14.97 -20.64
N ARG A 24 -4.88 15.92 -21.56
CA ARG A 24 -5.81 17.06 -21.68
C ARG A 24 -7.18 16.70 -22.22
N THR A 25 -7.27 15.67 -23.05
CA THR A 25 -8.54 15.23 -23.68
C THR A 25 -9.33 14.22 -22.85
N GLY A 26 -8.82 13.80 -21.68
CA GLY A 26 -9.47 12.76 -20.87
C GLY A 26 -9.37 11.34 -21.43
N ASP A 27 -8.66 11.16 -22.55
CA ASP A 27 -8.56 9.90 -23.28
C ASP A 27 -7.59 8.88 -22.65
N LEU A 28 -6.96 9.21 -21.50
CA LEU A 28 -6.02 8.32 -20.83
C LEU A 28 -6.71 7.41 -19.82
N HIS A 29 -6.49 6.11 -20.00
CA HIS A 29 -6.88 5.14 -19.00
C HIS A 29 -6.27 5.46 -17.62
N ILE A 30 -6.98 5.15 -16.52
CA ILE A 30 -6.50 5.45 -15.15
C ILE A 30 -5.11 4.88 -14.88
N ILE A 31 -4.78 3.70 -15.41
CA ILE A 31 -3.45 3.09 -15.27
C ILE A 31 -2.37 3.96 -15.94
N ASP A 32 -2.65 4.54 -17.13
CA ASP A 32 -1.73 5.48 -17.78
C ASP A 32 -1.49 6.72 -16.94
N GLN A 33 -2.57 7.30 -16.37
CA GLN A 33 -2.47 8.48 -15.51
C GLN A 33 -1.58 8.18 -14.30
N LEU A 34 -1.81 7.04 -13.62
CA LEU A 34 -1.06 6.63 -12.44
C LEU A 34 0.42 6.34 -12.75
N ILE A 35 0.71 5.74 -13.90
CA ILE A 35 2.09 5.52 -14.36
C ILE A 35 2.77 6.87 -14.66
N HIS A 36 2.08 7.77 -15.37
CA HIS A 36 2.62 9.07 -15.71
C HIS A 36 2.96 9.91 -14.47
N GLU A 37 2.07 9.95 -13.50
CA GLU A 37 2.27 10.67 -12.23
C GLU A 37 3.48 10.14 -11.41
N ARG A 38 3.88 8.89 -11.65
CA ARG A 38 5.04 8.23 -11.03
C ARG A 38 6.32 8.33 -11.86
N SER A 39 6.25 8.79 -13.09
CA SER A 39 7.36 8.83 -14.05
C SER A 39 7.52 10.19 -14.73
N LEU A 40 7.38 11.27 -13.97
CA LEU A 40 7.35 12.64 -14.50
C LEU A 40 8.63 13.02 -15.26
N THR A 41 9.80 12.58 -14.81
CA THR A 41 11.08 12.85 -15.48
C THR A 41 11.24 11.94 -16.70
N LEU A 42 10.99 10.64 -16.54
CA LEU A 42 11.10 9.66 -17.63
C LEU A 42 10.12 9.95 -18.76
N SER A 43 8.88 10.30 -18.44
CA SER A 43 7.85 10.59 -19.45
C SER A 43 8.12 11.84 -20.29
N ARG A 44 9.01 12.73 -19.83
CA ARG A 44 9.48 13.91 -20.56
C ARG A 44 10.75 13.64 -21.38
N HIS A 45 11.39 12.49 -21.19
CA HIS A 45 12.63 12.16 -21.90
C HIS A 45 12.37 11.98 -23.40
N PRO A 46 13.24 12.47 -24.30
CA PRO A 46 13.04 12.37 -25.75
C PRO A 46 12.88 10.92 -26.27
N LEU A 47 13.52 9.96 -25.60
CA LEU A 47 13.45 8.54 -25.96
C LEU A 47 12.21 7.83 -25.35
N TRP A 48 11.36 8.53 -24.62
CA TRP A 48 10.17 7.95 -24.01
C TRP A 48 9.27 7.18 -24.98
N PRO A 49 8.97 7.69 -26.20
CA PRO A 49 8.15 6.94 -27.15
C PRO A 49 8.71 5.57 -27.54
N LEU A 50 10.04 5.42 -27.52
CA LEU A 50 10.73 4.14 -27.81
C LEU A 50 10.79 3.24 -26.56
N MET A 51 11.01 3.83 -25.38
CA MET A 51 11.12 3.09 -24.12
C MET A 51 9.76 2.58 -23.62
N ARG A 52 8.70 3.38 -23.77
CA ARG A 52 7.37 3.11 -23.24
C ARG A 52 6.83 1.73 -23.62
N PRO A 53 6.77 1.31 -24.90
CA PRO A 53 6.22 0.01 -25.26
C PRO A 53 6.99 -1.16 -24.64
N VAL A 54 8.31 -1.03 -24.49
CA VAL A 54 9.17 -2.03 -23.86
C VAL A 54 8.87 -2.11 -22.37
N LEU A 55 8.87 -0.97 -21.67
CA LEU A 55 8.55 -0.90 -20.24
C LEU A 55 7.14 -1.41 -19.95
N PHE A 56 6.17 -1.04 -20.76
CA PHE A 56 4.77 -1.48 -20.62
C PHE A 56 4.62 -2.98 -20.81
N ARG A 57 5.42 -3.60 -21.70
CA ARG A 57 5.45 -5.04 -21.84
C ARG A 57 6.04 -5.72 -20.60
N ILE A 58 7.18 -5.21 -20.09
CA ILE A 58 7.84 -5.74 -18.89
C ILE A 58 6.93 -5.59 -17.66
N PHE A 59 6.29 -4.43 -17.51
CA PHE A 59 5.46 -4.12 -16.34
C PHE A 59 4.02 -4.64 -16.45
N ARG A 60 3.72 -5.52 -17.42
CA ARG A 60 2.41 -6.18 -17.57
C ARG A 60 1.25 -5.19 -17.69
N TYR A 61 1.49 -4.05 -18.37
CA TYR A 61 0.53 -2.95 -18.49
C TYR A 61 -0.86 -3.43 -18.96
N ARG A 62 -0.95 -4.28 -19.99
CA ARG A 62 -2.24 -4.78 -20.50
C ARG A 62 -3.03 -5.59 -19.48
N GLU A 63 -2.34 -6.30 -18.60
CA GLU A 63 -2.98 -7.05 -17.51
C GLU A 63 -3.46 -6.09 -16.42
N ALA A 64 -2.67 -5.04 -16.12
CA ALA A 64 -3.06 -4.00 -15.16
C ALA A 64 -4.32 -3.24 -15.63
N VAL A 65 -4.41 -2.91 -16.92
CA VAL A 65 -5.61 -2.29 -17.52
C VAL A 65 -6.82 -3.20 -17.35
N ARG A 66 -6.71 -4.46 -17.79
CA ARG A 66 -7.82 -5.43 -17.67
C ARG A 66 -8.29 -5.64 -16.23
N MET A 67 -7.34 -5.68 -15.29
CA MET A 67 -7.65 -5.76 -13.86
C MET A 67 -8.40 -4.52 -13.39
N ALA A 68 -7.92 -3.32 -13.74
CA ALA A 68 -8.56 -2.05 -13.36
C ALA A 68 -9.99 -1.94 -13.93
N ASP A 69 -10.17 -2.27 -15.21
CA ASP A 69 -11.49 -2.28 -15.87
C ASP A 69 -12.46 -3.25 -15.18
N ALA A 70 -11.97 -4.42 -14.81
CA ALA A 70 -12.79 -5.43 -14.14
C ALA A 70 -13.31 -4.99 -12.76
N ILE A 71 -12.57 -4.13 -12.05
CA ILE A 71 -12.97 -3.69 -10.69
C ILE A 71 -13.58 -2.29 -10.66
N ALA A 72 -13.48 -1.51 -11.74
CA ALA A 72 -13.86 -0.10 -11.75
C ALA A 72 -15.30 0.16 -11.32
N GLY A 73 -16.23 -0.71 -11.69
CA GLY A 73 -17.66 -0.58 -11.37
C GLY A 73 -18.15 -1.41 -10.18
N LEU A 74 -17.25 -2.16 -9.52
CA LEU A 74 -17.63 -3.05 -8.43
C LEU A 74 -17.71 -2.32 -7.08
N PRO A 75 -18.61 -2.75 -6.17
CA PRO A 75 -18.54 -2.40 -4.75
C PRO A 75 -17.17 -2.81 -4.16
N GLY A 76 -16.70 -2.06 -3.15
CA GLY A 76 -15.33 -2.23 -2.64
C GLY A 76 -14.99 -3.65 -2.19
N ARG A 77 -15.93 -4.32 -1.52
CA ARG A 77 -15.75 -5.71 -1.08
C ARG A 77 -15.65 -6.68 -2.28
N GLU A 78 -16.48 -6.49 -3.30
CA GLU A 78 -16.46 -7.32 -4.50
C GLU A 78 -15.17 -7.10 -5.31
N ALA A 79 -14.72 -5.83 -5.41
CA ALA A 79 -13.45 -5.49 -6.03
C ALA A 79 -12.26 -6.17 -5.31
N MET A 80 -12.24 -6.16 -3.96
CA MET A 80 -11.23 -6.90 -3.20
C MET A 80 -11.34 -8.40 -3.38
N GLN A 81 -12.55 -8.96 -3.43
CA GLN A 81 -12.76 -10.39 -3.69
C GLN A 81 -12.29 -10.79 -5.10
N TYR A 82 -12.50 -9.92 -6.10
CA TYR A 82 -11.95 -10.12 -7.44
C TYR A 82 -10.42 -10.15 -7.41
N LEU A 83 -9.77 -9.19 -6.73
CA LEU A 83 -8.31 -9.15 -6.59
C LEU A 83 -7.77 -10.37 -5.83
N SER A 84 -8.43 -10.78 -4.75
CA SER A 84 -8.15 -12.00 -4.01
C SER A 84 -8.17 -13.23 -4.92
N SER A 85 -9.23 -13.37 -5.72
CA SER A 85 -9.39 -14.49 -6.66
C SER A 85 -8.36 -14.43 -7.80
N LEU A 86 -8.03 -13.23 -8.29
CA LEU A 86 -7.04 -13.01 -9.35
C LEU A 86 -5.64 -13.45 -8.90
N LEU A 87 -5.26 -13.10 -7.66
CA LEU A 87 -3.96 -13.44 -7.11
C LEU A 87 -3.92 -14.86 -6.57
N SER A 88 -5.03 -15.34 -5.96
CA SER A 88 -5.12 -16.66 -5.33
C SER A 88 -3.86 -16.94 -4.47
N LEU A 89 -3.56 -16.03 -3.54
CA LEU A 89 -2.37 -16.11 -2.71
C LEU A 89 -2.34 -17.45 -1.93
N ASP A 90 -1.15 -18.02 -1.82
CA ASP A 90 -0.91 -19.16 -0.92
C ASP A 90 -0.63 -18.60 0.47
N LEU A 91 -1.68 -18.57 1.31
CA LEU A 91 -1.68 -17.86 2.58
C LEU A 91 -1.57 -18.80 3.75
N THR A 92 -0.49 -18.67 4.53
CA THR A 92 -0.31 -19.34 5.81
C THR A 92 -0.55 -18.36 6.95
N LEU A 93 -1.42 -18.71 7.90
CA LEU A 93 -1.76 -17.87 9.05
C LEU A 93 -1.28 -18.51 10.35
N SER A 94 -0.76 -17.69 11.27
CA SER A 94 -0.39 -18.07 12.63
C SER A 94 -0.91 -17.02 13.60
N GLY A 95 -1.39 -17.44 14.79
CA GLY A 95 -1.91 -16.53 15.80
C GLY A 95 -3.27 -15.89 15.43
N ALA A 96 -4.05 -16.48 14.51
CA ALA A 96 -5.35 -15.95 14.11
C ALA A 96 -6.34 -15.87 15.29
N GLU A 97 -6.16 -16.69 16.31
CA GLU A 97 -6.91 -16.66 17.58
C GLU A 97 -6.69 -15.36 18.37
N ASN A 98 -5.64 -14.61 18.08
CA ASN A 98 -5.35 -13.30 18.69
C ASN A 98 -6.20 -12.15 18.10
N LEU A 99 -6.90 -12.39 17.00
CA LEU A 99 -7.74 -11.38 16.37
C LEU A 99 -9.04 -11.19 17.19
N PRO A 100 -9.34 -9.96 17.66
CA PRO A 100 -10.61 -9.72 18.35
C PRO A 100 -11.80 -10.01 17.45
N ALA A 101 -12.71 -10.87 17.91
CA ALA A 101 -13.91 -11.25 17.17
C ALA A 101 -14.91 -10.08 17.05
N GLN A 102 -14.88 -9.13 18.00
CA GLN A 102 -15.79 -7.98 18.07
C GLN A 102 -15.04 -6.75 18.57
N GLY A 103 -15.66 -5.58 18.38
CA GLY A 103 -15.10 -4.30 18.78
C GLY A 103 -13.98 -3.83 17.87
N SER A 104 -13.63 -2.55 17.99
CA SER A 104 -12.55 -1.97 17.20
C SER A 104 -11.18 -2.39 17.70
N PHE A 105 -10.27 -2.58 16.76
CA PHE A 105 -8.84 -2.69 17.01
C PHE A 105 -8.06 -2.15 15.80
N ILE A 106 -6.79 -1.88 15.99
CA ILE A 106 -5.88 -1.54 14.90
C ILE A 106 -5.03 -2.76 14.60
N LEU A 107 -5.10 -3.26 13.36
CA LEU A 107 -4.11 -4.20 12.85
C LEU A 107 -2.93 -3.40 12.28
N ALA A 108 -1.74 -3.61 12.85
CA ALA A 108 -0.52 -2.89 12.48
C ALA A 108 0.52 -3.84 11.86
N PRO A 109 0.42 -4.16 10.56
CA PRO A 109 1.39 -5.02 9.90
C PRO A 109 2.61 -4.25 9.39
N ASN A 110 3.74 -4.95 9.18
CA ASN A 110 4.80 -4.49 8.30
C ASN A 110 4.33 -4.48 6.83
N HIS A 111 5.11 -3.87 5.92
CA HIS A 111 4.67 -3.60 4.55
C HIS A 111 5.69 -4.06 3.49
N PRO A 112 5.92 -5.39 3.35
CA PRO A 112 7.00 -5.91 2.52
C PRO A 112 6.76 -5.80 1.01
N THR A 113 5.49 -5.84 0.53
CA THR A 113 5.21 -5.95 -0.92
C THR A 113 4.33 -4.85 -1.50
N GLY A 114 3.64 -4.09 -0.66
CA GLY A 114 2.76 -3.01 -1.13
C GLY A 114 1.30 -3.46 -1.28
N ILE A 115 0.68 -3.28 -2.45
CA ILE A 115 -0.77 -3.54 -2.64
C ILE A 115 -1.14 -4.98 -2.26
N ALA A 116 -0.26 -5.95 -2.56
CA ALA A 116 -0.51 -7.35 -2.28
C ALA A 116 -0.62 -7.65 -0.77
N ASP A 117 0.06 -6.88 0.10
CA ASP A 117 -0.08 -7.03 1.57
C ASP A 117 -1.51 -6.70 2.01
N GLY A 118 -2.12 -5.65 1.43
CA GLY A 118 -3.52 -5.30 1.70
C GLY A 118 -4.49 -6.41 1.28
N ILE A 119 -4.22 -7.09 0.16
CA ILE A 119 -5.03 -8.22 -0.31
C ILE A 119 -4.82 -9.45 0.58
N ALA A 120 -3.59 -9.74 0.99
CA ALA A 120 -3.29 -10.83 1.92
C ALA A 120 -3.99 -10.63 3.27
N VAL A 121 -3.98 -9.41 3.80
CA VAL A 121 -4.70 -9.05 5.04
C VAL A 121 -6.22 -9.16 4.83
N PHE A 122 -6.75 -8.71 3.68
CA PHE A 122 -8.15 -8.92 3.36
C PHE A 122 -8.52 -10.41 3.37
N ASP A 123 -7.72 -11.26 2.73
CA ASP A 123 -7.94 -12.70 2.70
C ASP A 123 -7.90 -13.33 4.10
N ALA A 124 -6.99 -12.88 4.94
CA ALA A 124 -6.87 -13.35 6.33
C ALA A 124 -8.07 -12.95 7.20
N LEU A 125 -8.65 -11.76 6.97
CA LEU A 125 -9.70 -11.20 7.82
C LEU A 125 -11.13 -11.43 7.28
N LYS A 126 -11.32 -11.62 5.98
CA LYS A 126 -12.64 -11.55 5.31
C LYS A 126 -13.74 -12.44 5.89
N HIS A 127 -13.40 -13.53 6.57
CA HIS A 127 -14.35 -14.44 7.20
C HIS A 127 -14.50 -14.19 8.71
N HIS A 128 -13.48 -13.64 9.35
CA HIS A 128 -13.46 -13.39 10.78
C HIS A 128 -13.93 -11.97 11.13
N ARG A 129 -13.44 -10.98 10.37
CA ARG A 129 -13.77 -9.54 10.53
C ARG A 129 -14.11 -8.92 9.17
N PRO A 130 -15.30 -9.27 8.63
CA PRO A 130 -15.76 -8.73 7.34
C PRO A 130 -15.96 -7.21 7.35
N ASP A 131 -16.07 -6.62 8.51
CA ASP A 131 -16.25 -5.20 8.80
C ASP A 131 -14.96 -4.37 8.76
N MET A 132 -13.85 -4.91 8.24
CA MET A 132 -12.59 -4.20 8.21
C MET A 132 -12.61 -2.90 7.40
N SER A 133 -11.74 -1.96 7.78
CA SER A 133 -11.38 -0.78 7.00
C SER A 133 -9.87 -0.71 6.86
N ILE A 134 -9.36 -0.37 5.67
CA ILE A 134 -7.92 -0.38 5.36
C ILE A 134 -7.45 1.03 4.99
N PHE A 135 -6.46 1.56 5.70
CA PHE A 135 -5.76 2.76 5.27
C PHE A 135 -4.95 2.47 4.00
N ALA A 136 -5.27 3.15 2.91
CA ALA A 136 -4.57 2.97 1.65
C ALA A 136 -4.43 4.29 0.88
N ASN A 137 -3.55 4.27 -0.12
CA ASN A 137 -3.37 5.40 -1.02
C ASN A 137 -4.70 5.76 -1.70
N ARG A 138 -5.03 7.05 -1.71
CA ARG A 138 -6.22 7.61 -2.37
C ARG A 138 -6.33 7.22 -3.85
N ASP A 139 -5.22 6.91 -4.51
CA ASP A 139 -5.22 6.42 -5.89
C ASP A 139 -6.07 5.15 -6.08
N ALA A 140 -6.25 4.33 -5.04
CA ALA A 140 -7.13 3.16 -5.11
C ALA A 140 -8.58 3.55 -5.44
N LEU A 141 -9.07 4.68 -4.90
CA LEU A 141 -10.42 5.19 -5.20
C LEU A 141 -10.56 5.74 -6.62
N ARG A 142 -9.44 6.09 -7.27
CA ARG A 142 -9.43 6.51 -8.67
C ARG A 142 -9.53 5.30 -9.60
N VAL A 143 -8.97 4.16 -9.20
CA VAL A 143 -9.06 2.90 -9.95
C VAL A 143 -10.44 2.27 -9.78
N ALA A 144 -10.95 2.22 -8.56
CA ALA A 144 -12.27 1.66 -8.25
C ALA A 144 -12.96 2.51 -7.16
N PRO A 145 -13.88 3.39 -7.53
CA PRO A 145 -14.58 4.27 -6.58
C PRO A 145 -15.33 3.50 -5.48
N GLY A 146 -15.79 2.29 -5.76
CA GLY A 146 -16.44 1.42 -4.77
C GLY A 146 -15.56 1.06 -3.57
N PHE A 147 -14.24 1.16 -3.67
CA PHE A 147 -13.36 1.00 -2.51
C PHE A 147 -13.63 1.97 -1.35
N ARG A 148 -14.45 3.00 -1.56
CA ARG A 148 -14.85 3.93 -0.48
C ARG A 148 -15.54 3.23 0.69
N ASP A 149 -16.12 2.06 0.48
CA ASP A 149 -16.76 1.25 1.52
C ASP A 149 -15.75 0.57 2.45
N LEU A 150 -14.52 0.38 1.99
CA LEU A 150 -13.48 -0.41 2.63
C LEU A 150 -12.23 0.40 2.94
N ILE A 151 -11.86 1.37 2.09
CA ILE A 151 -10.60 2.10 2.18
C ILE A 151 -10.80 3.45 2.87
N ILE A 152 -9.98 3.71 3.89
CA ILE A 152 -9.76 5.04 4.46
C ILE A 152 -8.62 5.67 3.65
N PRO A 153 -8.91 6.66 2.79
CA PRO A 153 -7.94 7.16 1.82
C PRO A 153 -6.92 8.09 2.45
N VAL A 154 -5.64 7.84 2.17
CA VAL A 154 -4.51 8.71 2.59
C VAL A 154 -3.85 9.32 1.38
N GLU A 155 -3.53 10.63 1.43
CA GLU A 155 -2.72 11.28 0.41
C GLU A 155 -1.26 11.26 0.82
N TRP A 156 -0.44 10.57 0.05
CA TRP A 156 1.00 10.46 0.29
C TRP A 156 1.82 11.57 -0.38
N ARG A 157 1.29 12.17 -1.46
CA ARG A 157 1.95 13.25 -2.20
C ARG A 157 1.83 14.56 -1.43
N ALA A 158 2.96 15.14 -1.02
CA ALA A 158 2.98 16.37 -0.21
C ALA A 158 2.24 17.53 -0.89
N GLY A 159 2.42 17.71 -2.21
CA GLY A 159 1.77 18.76 -3.00
C GLY A 159 0.28 18.56 -3.23
N GLU A 160 -0.25 17.36 -2.98
CA GLU A 160 -1.66 17.01 -3.16
C GLU A 160 -2.45 16.99 -1.85
N LYS A 161 -1.79 17.21 -0.71
CA LYS A 161 -2.44 17.30 0.60
C LYS A 161 -3.30 18.55 0.67
N SER A 162 -4.55 18.39 1.08
CA SER A 162 -5.47 19.52 1.30
C SER A 162 -6.27 19.32 2.59
N HIS A 163 -6.75 20.42 3.16
CA HIS A 163 -7.62 20.37 4.36
C HIS A 163 -8.88 19.52 4.13
N ALA A 164 -9.45 19.56 2.92
CA ALA A 164 -10.62 18.77 2.58
C ALA A 164 -10.30 17.26 2.56
N LYS A 165 -9.19 16.86 1.92
CA LYS A 165 -8.72 15.46 1.91
C LYS A 165 -8.42 14.95 3.33
N SER A 166 -7.79 15.79 4.16
CA SER A 166 -7.49 15.44 5.56
C SER A 166 -8.76 15.28 6.40
N ARG A 167 -9.75 16.17 6.23
CA ARG A 167 -11.04 16.05 6.91
C ARG A 167 -11.80 14.79 6.49
N ASP A 168 -11.80 14.44 5.21
CA ASP A 168 -12.41 13.22 4.68
C ASP A 168 -11.78 11.98 5.34
N THR A 169 -10.45 11.90 5.37
CA THR A 169 -9.71 10.83 6.06
C THR A 169 -10.07 10.73 7.54
N LEU A 170 -10.10 11.86 8.26
CA LEU A 170 -10.45 11.90 9.69
C LEU A 170 -11.89 11.47 9.95
N ALA A 171 -12.84 11.93 9.12
CA ALA A 171 -14.25 11.56 9.25
C ALA A 171 -14.46 10.05 9.02
N MET A 172 -13.83 9.48 7.99
CA MET A 172 -13.88 8.04 7.72
C MET A 172 -13.22 7.23 8.83
N THR A 173 -12.11 7.72 9.39
CA THR A 173 -11.43 7.09 10.54
C THR A 173 -12.34 7.07 11.77
N ALA A 174 -12.95 8.21 12.13
CA ALA A 174 -13.85 8.30 13.26
C ALA A 174 -15.07 7.37 13.10
N ARG A 175 -15.62 7.31 11.88
CA ARG A 175 -16.72 6.40 11.57
C ARG A 175 -16.31 4.93 11.72
N ALA A 176 -15.13 4.54 11.20
CA ALA A 176 -14.67 3.16 11.29
C ALA A 176 -14.53 2.70 12.75
N PHE A 177 -13.97 3.53 13.62
CA PHE A 177 -13.90 3.22 15.05
C PHE A 177 -15.28 3.27 15.75
N GLY A 178 -16.14 4.23 15.39
CA GLY A 178 -17.50 4.30 15.91
C GLY A 178 -18.36 3.09 15.53
N ASP A 179 -18.16 2.55 14.33
CA ASP A 179 -18.86 1.35 13.83
C ASP A 179 -18.25 0.05 14.40
N GLY A 180 -17.25 0.08 15.24
CA GLY A 180 -16.62 -1.11 15.81
C GLY A 180 -15.72 -1.90 14.84
N ARG A 181 -15.25 -1.30 13.73
CA ARG A 181 -14.53 -1.99 12.66
C ARG A 181 -13.10 -2.39 13.04
N ALA A 182 -12.60 -3.45 12.40
CA ALA A 182 -11.17 -3.75 12.36
C ALA A 182 -10.47 -2.74 11.43
N VAL A 183 -9.53 -1.95 11.96
CA VAL A 183 -8.85 -0.91 11.20
C VAL A 183 -7.43 -1.35 10.87
N VAL A 184 -7.14 -1.56 9.60
CA VAL A 184 -5.82 -1.97 9.11
C VAL A 184 -5.01 -0.74 8.73
N LEU A 185 -3.83 -0.59 9.32
CA LEU A 185 -2.93 0.52 9.06
C LEU A 185 -1.50 0.01 8.95
N PHE A 186 -0.84 0.23 7.83
CA PHE A 186 0.57 -0.07 7.60
C PHE A 186 1.44 1.11 8.10
N PRO A 187 2.04 1.02 9.31
CA PRO A 187 2.58 2.22 9.95
C PRO A 187 3.82 2.80 9.27
N SER A 188 4.57 2.00 8.49
CA SER A 188 5.69 2.50 7.69
C SER A 188 5.23 3.47 6.60
N GLY A 189 3.97 3.34 6.12
CA GLY A 189 3.42 4.11 5.01
C GLY A 189 4.18 3.93 3.69
N ARG A 190 5.15 3.04 3.65
CA ARG A 190 6.00 2.75 2.48
C ARG A 190 6.39 1.29 2.43
N ILE A 191 6.57 0.78 1.22
CA ILE A 191 7.06 -0.59 0.98
C ILE A 191 8.48 -0.73 1.54
N ALA A 192 8.75 -1.88 2.16
CA ALA A 192 10.08 -2.26 2.64
C ALA A 192 11.13 -2.23 1.51
N TYR A 193 12.36 -1.96 1.85
CA TYR A 193 13.46 -1.83 0.91
C TYR A 193 14.61 -2.77 1.28
N TRP A 194 15.47 -3.04 0.31
CA TRP A 194 16.64 -3.87 0.53
C TRP A 194 17.80 -3.05 1.09
N ASN A 195 18.30 -3.41 2.25
CA ASN A 195 19.41 -2.75 2.91
C ASN A 195 20.38 -3.80 3.45
N GLU A 196 21.65 -3.73 3.08
CA GLU A 196 22.73 -4.59 3.59
C GLU A 196 22.40 -6.08 3.64
N GLY A 197 21.77 -6.58 2.57
CA GLY A 197 21.39 -8.00 2.48
C GLY A 197 20.11 -8.39 3.20
N THR A 198 19.39 -7.44 3.81
CA THR A 198 18.13 -7.68 4.52
C THR A 198 16.99 -6.83 4.01
N LEU A 199 15.75 -7.36 4.09
CA LEU A 199 14.55 -6.59 3.82
C LEU A 199 14.23 -5.76 5.06
N THR A 200 14.28 -4.42 4.90
CA THR A 200 14.21 -3.46 6.00
C THR A 200 12.96 -2.58 5.86
N GLU A 201 12.25 -2.38 6.94
CA GLU A 201 11.15 -1.43 7.03
C GLU A 201 11.67 0.00 7.19
N ARG A 202 10.94 0.97 6.64
CA ARG A 202 11.13 2.38 6.99
C ARG A 202 10.69 2.63 8.43
N PRO A 203 11.23 3.66 9.10
CA PRO A 203 10.74 4.03 10.44
C PRO A 203 9.22 4.23 10.43
N TRP A 204 8.54 3.61 11.39
CA TRP A 204 7.09 3.67 11.47
C TRP A 204 6.61 5.06 11.92
N GLN A 205 5.45 5.46 11.43
CA GLN A 205 4.77 6.69 11.83
C GLN A 205 3.96 6.43 13.09
N SER A 206 3.90 7.39 14.00
CA SER A 206 3.20 7.26 15.28
C SER A 206 1.66 7.23 15.17
N SER A 207 1.14 7.25 13.95
CA SER A 207 -0.31 7.30 13.72
C SER A 207 -1.06 6.11 14.32
N ALA A 208 -0.52 4.88 14.27
CA ALA A 208 -1.14 3.70 14.88
C ALA A 208 -1.27 3.87 16.41
N VAL A 209 -0.18 4.28 17.07
CA VAL A 209 -0.16 4.53 18.52
C VAL A 209 -1.09 5.68 18.89
N ALA A 210 -1.07 6.78 18.14
CA ALA A 210 -1.93 7.94 18.39
C ALA A 210 -3.42 7.60 18.24
N LEU A 211 -3.80 6.82 17.23
CA LEU A 211 -5.17 6.38 17.02
C LEU A 211 -5.60 5.39 18.12
N ALA A 212 -4.74 4.42 18.49
CA ALA A 212 -5.04 3.47 19.56
C ALA A 212 -5.33 4.15 20.88
N ARG A 213 -4.49 5.15 21.24
CA ARG A 213 -4.71 5.96 22.46
C ARG A 213 -5.97 6.81 22.38
N ARG A 214 -6.22 7.46 21.23
CA ARG A 214 -7.38 8.35 21.03
C ARG A 214 -8.70 7.62 21.11
N TYR A 215 -8.79 6.42 20.54
CA TYR A 215 -10.02 5.63 20.46
C TYR A 215 -10.09 4.52 21.50
N GLU A 216 -9.08 4.45 22.38
CA GLU A 216 -8.98 3.47 23.48
C GLU A 216 -9.10 2.01 23.00
N VAL A 217 -8.50 1.72 21.82
CA VAL A 217 -8.55 0.41 21.20
C VAL A 217 -7.20 -0.30 21.23
N PRO A 218 -7.16 -1.64 21.26
CA PRO A 218 -5.90 -2.36 21.23
C PRO A 218 -5.26 -2.31 19.82
N ILE A 219 -3.92 -2.48 19.79
CA ILE A 219 -3.18 -2.76 18.57
C ILE A 219 -2.90 -4.26 18.50
N VAL A 220 -3.22 -4.90 17.39
CA VAL A 220 -2.77 -6.24 17.04
C VAL A 220 -1.57 -6.08 16.10
N PRO A 221 -0.34 -6.38 16.55
CA PRO A 221 0.82 -6.39 15.66
C PRO A 221 0.71 -7.59 14.71
N ALA A 222 1.12 -7.44 13.45
CA ALA A 222 1.12 -8.54 12.50
C ALA A 222 2.42 -8.53 11.67
N HIS A 223 3.08 -9.69 11.57
CA HIS A 223 4.26 -9.84 10.73
C HIS A 223 3.90 -10.54 9.43
N ILE A 224 4.13 -9.87 8.30
CA ILE A 224 3.96 -10.41 6.96
C ILE A 224 5.33 -10.84 6.41
N THR A 225 5.49 -12.12 6.13
CA THR A 225 6.65 -12.65 5.42
C THR A 225 6.30 -12.79 3.94
N ALA A 226 6.81 -11.88 3.14
CA ALA A 226 6.71 -11.86 1.68
C ALA A 226 7.81 -10.92 1.13
N ARG A 227 7.98 -10.91 -0.19
CA ARG A 227 8.94 -9.99 -0.85
C ARG A 227 8.51 -9.65 -2.26
N ASN A 228 9.03 -8.53 -2.75
CA ASN A 228 8.92 -8.15 -4.15
C ASN A 228 9.93 -8.87 -5.04
N SER A 229 9.84 -8.67 -6.34
CA SER A 229 10.76 -9.27 -7.30
C SER A 229 12.16 -8.68 -7.22
N GLY A 230 13.17 -9.41 -7.70
CA GLY A 230 14.52 -8.88 -7.86
C GLY A 230 14.55 -7.63 -8.76
N LEU A 231 13.65 -7.57 -9.75
CA LEU A 231 13.49 -6.38 -10.61
C LEU A 231 13.10 -5.14 -9.80
N PHE A 232 12.13 -5.26 -8.87
CA PHE A 232 11.72 -4.15 -8.01
C PHE A 232 12.91 -3.58 -7.21
N TYR A 233 13.69 -4.45 -6.56
CA TYR A 233 14.82 -4.01 -5.74
C TYR A 233 15.97 -3.47 -6.59
N PHE A 234 16.22 -4.06 -7.76
CA PHE A 234 17.20 -3.55 -8.72
C PHE A 234 16.82 -2.12 -9.17
N LEU A 235 15.58 -1.93 -9.58
CA LEU A 235 15.10 -0.59 -10.00
C LEU A 235 15.09 0.39 -8.83
N ALA A 236 14.74 -0.04 -7.62
CA ALA A 236 14.78 0.80 -6.43
C ALA A 236 16.17 1.39 -6.13
N LYS A 237 17.22 0.65 -6.51
CA LYS A 237 18.60 1.12 -6.35
C LYS A 237 19.01 2.17 -7.40
N HIS A 238 18.44 2.10 -8.61
CA HIS A 238 18.89 2.91 -9.75
C HIS A 238 17.91 4.02 -10.16
N SER A 239 16.60 3.83 -9.99
CA SER A 239 15.58 4.79 -10.37
C SER A 239 14.30 4.58 -9.57
N THR A 240 13.98 5.57 -8.73
CA THR A 240 12.71 5.55 -7.97
C THR A 240 11.49 5.60 -8.89
N GLU A 241 11.54 6.35 -10.01
CA GLU A 241 10.45 6.40 -10.98
C GLU A 241 10.18 5.05 -11.64
N LEU A 242 11.23 4.36 -12.11
CA LEU A 242 11.10 3.01 -12.68
C LEU A 242 10.55 2.01 -11.65
N ARG A 243 11.04 2.07 -10.40
CA ARG A 243 10.48 1.27 -9.31
C ARG A 243 8.99 1.56 -9.10
N ASP A 244 8.61 2.83 -9.03
CA ASP A 244 7.21 3.23 -8.76
C ASP A 244 6.27 2.88 -9.92
N MET A 245 6.78 2.79 -11.15
CA MET A 245 6.04 2.25 -12.30
C MET A 245 5.75 0.75 -12.17
N THR A 246 6.55 -0.01 -11.39
CA THR A 246 6.35 -1.47 -11.25
C THR A 246 5.22 -1.85 -10.30
N VAL A 247 4.52 -0.91 -9.67
CA VAL A 247 3.52 -1.20 -8.63
C VAL A 247 2.46 -2.23 -9.06
N PHE A 248 1.97 -2.13 -10.28
CA PHE A 248 1.00 -3.09 -10.83
C PHE A 248 1.67 -4.41 -11.27
N HIS A 249 2.91 -4.35 -11.75
CA HIS A 249 3.71 -5.54 -12.03
C HIS A 249 3.93 -6.35 -10.76
N GLU A 250 4.33 -5.68 -9.67
CA GLU A 250 4.56 -6.33 -8.38
C GLU A 250 3.28 -6.93 -7.79
N LEU A 251 2.13 -6.30 -8.01
CA LEU A 251 0.84 -6.89 -7.66
C LEU A 251 0.57 -8.16 -8.46
N LEU A 252 0.64 -8.07 -9.80
CA LEU A 252 0.25 -9.15 -10.71
C LEU A 252 1.23 -10.34 -10.71
N ASN A 253 2.49 -10.13 -10.32
CA ASN A 253 3.46 -11.21 -10.19
C ASN A 253 3.30 -12.03 -8.90
N LYS A 254 2.42 -11.61 -7.99
CA LYS A 254 2.12 -12.35 -6.74
C LYS A 254 1.09 -13.48 -6.93
N LYS A 255 0.62 -13.71 -8.15
CA LYS A 255 -0.31 -14.83 -8.39
C LYS A 255 0.26 -16.15 -7.88
N LYS A 256 -0.47 -16.81 -6.96
CA LYS A 256 -0.08 -18.04 -6.24
C LYS A 256 1.23 -17.89 -5.44
N PHE A 257 1.57 -16.65 -5.06
CA PHE A 257 2.76 -16.41 -4.24
C PHE A 257 2.46 -16.70 -2.77
N GLY A 258 3.45 -17.30 -2.09
CA GLY A 258 3.34 -17.60 -0.67
C GLY A 258 3.44 -16.37 0.22
N PHE A 259 2.45 -16.20 1.10
CA PHE A 259 2.44 -15.21 2.16
C PHE A 259 2.27 -15.91 3.50
N THR A 260 3.08 -15.55 4.48
CA THR A 260 2.83 -15.94 5.86
C THR A 260 2.47 -14.70 6.67
N ILE A 261 1.36 -14.75 7.41
CA ILE A 261 0.96 -13.68 8.33
C ILE A 261 0.93 -14.26 9.74
N THR A 262 1.72 -13.67 10.63
CA THR A 262 1.73 -13.98 12.06
C THR A 262 1.09 -12.85 12.82
N PHE A 263 -0.03 -13.12 13.50
CA PHE A 263 -0.73 -12.17 14.35
C PHE A 263 -0.24 -12.30 15.80
N GLY A 264 0.32 -11.23 16.34
CA GLY A 264 0.73 -11.16 17.74
C GLY A 264 -0.44 -10.91 18.69
N LYS A 265 -0.18 -11.03 19.98
CA LYS A 265 -1.16 -10.76 21.02
C LYS A 265 -1.63 -9.30 20.98
N PRO A 266 -2.92 -9.02 21.20
CA PRO A 266 -3.42 -7.65 21.29
C PRO A 266 -2.69 -6.87 22.39
N ILE A 267 -2.22 -5.68 22.03
CA ILE A 267 -1.57 -4.74 22.95
C ILE A 267 -2.63 -3.72 23.38
N PRO A 268 -3.12 -3.76 24.63
CA PRO A 268 -4.09 -2.78 25.11
C PRO A 268 -3.53 -1.35 25.01
N HIS A 269 -4.38 -0.37 24.69
CA HIS A 269 -3.98 1.03 24.61
C HIS A 269 -3.31 1.54 25.92
N SER A 270 -3.74 1.01 27.06
CA SER A 270 -3.15 1.32 28.38
C SER A 270 -1.68 0.90 28.53
N ARG A 271 -1.19 -0.02 27.70
CA ARG A 271 0.24 -0.39 27.66
C ARG A 271 1.07 0.42 26.67
N LEU A 272 0.45 1.26 25.87
CA LEU A 272 1.12 2.16 24.94
C LEU A 272 1.47 3.48 25.64
N VAL A 273 2.29 3.44 26.70
CA VAL A 273 2.63 4.60 27.55
C VAL A 273 4.00 5.16 27.17
N GLY A 274 4.20 6.46 27.28
CA GLY A 274 5.46 7.15 26.97
C GLY A 274 5.36 8.02 25.71
N GLU A 275 6.49 8.51 25.25
CA GLU A 275 6.56 9.32 24.04
C GLU A 275 6.10 8.51 22.81
N PRO A 276 5.22 9.07 21.95
CA PRO A 276 4.67 8.34 20.81
C PRO A 276 5.73 7.76 19.87
N ALA A 277 6.86 8.45 19.70
CA ALA A 277 7.96 7.98 18.85
C ALA A 277 8.61 6.72 19.42
N ASP A 278 8.90 6.70 20.73
CA ASP A 278 9.56 5.57 21.40
C ASP A 278 8.68 4.32 21.43
N VAL A 279 7.38 4.51 21.75
CA VAL A 279 6.41 3.42 21.72
C VAL A 279 6.24 2.88 20.29
N THR A 280 6.28 3.75 19.29
CA THR A 280 6.19 3.33 17.87
C THR A 280 7.42 2.55 17.45
N ALA A 281 8.62 2.97 17.87
CA ALA A 281 9.86 2.24 17.60
C ALA A 281 9.86 0.86 18.26
N ALA A 282 9.40 0.76 19.52
CA ALA A 282 9.24 -0.50 20.23
C ALA A 282 8.20 -1.41 19.53
N LEU A 283 7.08 -0.85 19.06
CA LEU A 283 6.07 -1.58 18.33
C LEU A 283 6.62 -2.10 16.98
N GLN A 284 7.42 -1.30 16.28
CA GLN A 284 8.10 -1.70 15.05
C GLN A 284 9.05 -2.86 15.32
N ASP A 285 9.93 -2.74 16.31
CA ASP A 285 10.88 -3.81 16.70
C ASP A 285 10.13 -5.09 17.05
N HIS A 286 9.11 -4.97 17.91
CA HIS A 286 8.27 -6.11 18.28
C HIS A 286 7.67 -6.80 17.05
N THR A 287 7.08 -6.05 16.13
CA THR A 287 6.40 -6.60 14.94
C THR A 287 7.37 -7.17 13.92
N VAL A 288 8.47 -6.46 13.63
CA VAL A 288 9.37 -6.79 12.52
C VAL A 288 10.43 -7.81 12.95
N GLN A 289 10.92 -7.74 14.20
CA GLN A 289 12.01 -8.60 14.67
C GLN A 289 11.51 -9.72 15.57
N ARG A 290 10.81 -9.39 16.68
CA ARG A 290 10.45 -10.39 17.67
C ARG A 290 9.36 -11.32 17.21
N LEU A 291 8.24 -10.79 16.68
CA LEU A 291 7.10 -11.58 16.21
C LEU A 291 7.46 -12.50 15.02
N ARG A 292 8.45 -12.08 14.22
CA ARG A 292 9.00 -12.91 13.14
C ARG A 292 9.65 -14.20 13.66
N LEU A 293 10.30 -14.13 14.83
CA LEU A 293 11.05 -15.24 15.42
C LEU A 293 10.20 -16.07 16.39
N ASP A 294 9.31 -15.40 17.10
CA ASP A 294 8.43 -16.01 18.10
C ASP A 294 6.99 -15.48 17.98
N PRO A 295 6.06 -16.28 17.43
CA PRO A 295 4.65 -15.89 17.34
C PRO A 295 3.98 -15.61 18.67
N GLN A 296 4.55 -16.08 19.80
CA GLN A 296 4.05 -15.86 21.14
C GLN A 296 4.72 -14.68 21.86
N ALA A 297 5.62 -13.96 21.20
CA ALA A 297 6.31 -12.81 21.77
C ALA A 297 5.33 -11.83 22.44
N VAL A 298 5.70 -11.35 23.60
CA VAL A 298 4.92 -10.35 24.35
C VAL A 298 5.52 -8.98 24.11
N PHE A 299 4.66 -8.00 23.86
CA PHE A 299 5.08 -6.62 23.69
C PHE A 299 5.63 -6.05 25.01
N GLU A 300 6.81 -5.50 24.92
CA GLU A 300 7.45 -4.74 25.99
C GLU A 300 7.55 -3.28 25.54
N SER A 301 6.91 -2.38 26.31
CA SER A 301 7.11 -0.95 26.08
C SER A 301 8.58 -0.59 26.34
N ALA A 302 9.12 0.39 25.60
CA ALA A 302 10.41 0.96 25.97
C ALA A 302 10.32 1.40 27.43
N SER A 303 11.17 0.84 28.30
CA SER A 303 11.28 1.33 29.68
C SER A 303 11.69 2.80 29.61
N PRO A 304 11.07 3.70 30.38
CA PRO A 304 11.61 5.04 30.50
C PRO A 304 13.06 4.89 30.94
N ILE A 305 13.99 5.40 30.15
CA ILE A 305 15.37 5.57 30.58
C ILE A 305 15.30 6.50 31.80
N GLY A 306 15.56 5.92 32.98
CA GLY A 306 15.55 6.63 34.24
C GLY A 306 16.63 7.70 34.33
#